data_b19cb1f83122d5b156dc9b1d388efdba
#
_entry.id   b19cb1f83122d5b156dc9b1d388efdba
#
_cell.length_a   1.000
_cell.length_b   1.000
_cell.length_c   1.000
_cell.angle_alpha   90.00
_cell.angle_beta   90.00
_cell.angle_gamma   90.00
#
_symmetry.space_group_name_H-M   'P 1'
#
loop_
_entity.id
_entity.type
_entity.pdbx_description
1 polymer ?
#
loop_
_entity_poly.entity_id
_entity_poly.type
_entity_poly.pdbx_seq_one_letter_code
_entity_poly.pdbx_strand_id
1 'polypeptide(L)'
;MHISDDEFERAIEQVLDDLPERFARVLENVGIVVTDEPNERELATMSNPCGELLGLYEGIPVTKRTTGYSGVMPDVITLFKGPHERVCSTQAELRQRIRKTVLHEIGHFFGFDDEYLHSHGY
;
A
#
# COMPACT_ATOMS: atom_id res chain seq x y z
N MET A 1 12.88 13.98 -1.10
CA MET A 1 13.98 13.44 -1.92
C MET A 1 13.51 13.23 -3.35
N HIS A 2 14.42 13.15 -4.28
CA HIS A 2 14.08 12.85 -5.67
C HIS A 2 14.59 11.46 -6.01
N ILE A 3 13.71 10.59 -6.55
CA ILE A 3 14.05 9.21 -6.92
C ILE A 3 13.49 8.89 -8.30
N SER A 4 14.22 8.08 -9.06
CA SER A 4 13.73 7.60 -10.35
C SER A 4 12.70 6.49 -10.15
N ASP A 5 11.95 6.18 -11.20
CA ASP A 5 10.98 5.08 -11.16
C ASP A 5 11.69 3.76 -10.85
N ASP A 6 12.85 3.52 -11.47
CA ASP A 6 13.62 2.30 -11.23
C ASP A 6 14.09 2.18 -9.78
N GLU A 7 14.52 3.29 -9.17
CA GLU A 7 14.95 3.31 -7.78
C GLU A 7 13.78 3.00 -6.84
N PHE A 8 12.61 3.56 -7.13
CA PHE A 8 11.40 3.31 -6.34
C PHE A 8 10.98 1.85 -6.45
N GLU A 9 10.95 1.31 -7.66
CA GLU A 9 10.60 -0.10 -7.88
C GLU A 9 11.58 -1.04 -7.18
N ARG A 10 12.88 -0.73 -7.22
CA ARG A 10 13.91 -1.51 -6.53
C ARG A 10 13.71 -1.49 -5.02
N ALA A 11 13.38 -0.32 -4.46
CA ALA A 11 13.10 -0.21 -3.04
C ALA A 11 11.90 -1.05 -2.64
N ILE A 12 10.85 -1.06 -3.47
CA ILE A 12 9.67 -1.89 -3.25
C ILE A 12 10.04 -3.37 -3.26
N GLU A 13 10.81 -3.81 -4.24
CA GLU A 13 11.25 -5.21 -4.33
C GLU A 13 12.02 -5.64 -3.09
N GLN A 14 12.94 -4.79 -2.61
CA GLN A 14 13.70 -5.06 -1.38
C GLN A 14 12.78 -5.20 -0.17
N VAL A 15 11.81 -4.32 -0.05
CA VAL A 15 10.83 -4.39 1.05
C VAL A 15 10.02 -5.67 0.99
N LEU A 16 9.53 -6.03 -0.20
CA LEU A 16 8.71 -7.23 -0.37
C LEU A 16 9.50 -8.50 -0.07
N ASP A 17 10.78 -8.55 -0.47
CA ASP A 17 11.64 -9.70 -0.21
C ASP A 17 11.92 -9.89 1.29
N ASP A 18 11.91 -8.80 2.05
CA ASP A 18 12.18 -8.82 3.48
C ASP A 18 10.91 -9.01 4.35
N LEU A 19 9.74 -9.03 3.74
CA LEU A 19 8.51 -9.23 4.50
C LEU A 19 8.41 -10.65 5.07
N PRO A 20 7.84 -10.82 6.28
CA PRO A 20 7.53 -12.15 6.78
C PRO A 20 6.71 -12.95 5.79
N GLU A 21 6.94 -14.25 5.72
CA GLU A 21 6.30 -15.15 4.75
C GLU A 21 4.78 -15.04 4.76
N ARG A 22 4.16 -14.87 5.92
CA ARG A 22 2.71 -14.74 6.05
C ARG A 22 2.15 -13.55 5.25
N PHE A 23 2.91 -12.44 5.16
CA PHE A 23 2.52 -11.28 4.37
C PHE A 23 2.85 -11.46 2.89
N ALA A 24 3.98 -12.09 2.60
CA ALA A 24 4.36 -12.39 1.23
C ALA A 24 3.31 -13.29 0.54
N ARG A 25 2.73 -14.23 1.27
CA ARG A 25 1.66 -15.09 0.75
C ARG A 25 0.40 -14.31 0.38
N VAL A 26 0.06 -13.30 1.15
CA VAL A 26 -1.08 -12.42 0.81
C VAL A 26 -0.82 -11.75 -0.53
N LEU A 27 0.40 -11.29 -0.75
CA LEU A 27 0.77 -10.56 -1.96
C LEU A 27 0.85 -11.43 -3.21
N GLU A 28 0.85 -12.76 -3.08
CA GLU A 28 0.77 -13.66 -4.24
C GLU A 28 -0.54 -13.47 -5.01
N ASN A 29 -1.60 -13.03 -4.32
CA ASN A 29 -2.91 -12.84 -4.90
C ASN A 29 -3.33 -11.36 -5.00
N VAL A 30 -2.38 -10.45 -4.76
CA VAL A 30 -2.62 -9.00 -4.79
C VAL A 30 -1.61 -8.36 -5.73
N GLY A 31 -2.08 -7.60 -6.69
CA GLY A 31 -1.20 -6.85 -7.59
C GLY A 31 -0.60 -5.64 -6.90
N ILE A 32 0.66 -5.35 -7.18
CA ILE A 32 1.31 -4.11 -6.75
C ILE A 32 1.46 -3.21 -7.97
N VAL A 33 0.90 -2.02 -7.90
CA VAL A 33 0.95 -1.03 -8.98
C VAL A 33 1.60 0.23 -8.45
N VAL A 34 2.43 0.86 -9.28
CA VAL A 34 3.11 2.11 -8.94
C VAL A 34 2.59 3.21 -9.85
N THR A 35 2.21 4.34 -9.26
CA THR A 35 1.86 5.56 -9.99
C THR A 35 2.58 6.74 -9.35
N ASP A 36 2.70 7.84 -10.10
CA ASP A 36 3.42 9.03 -9.60
C ASP A 36 2.61 9.76 -8.53
N GLU A 37 1.35 10.07 -8.82
CA GLU A 37 0.49 10.85 -7.93
C GLU A 37 -0.91 10.26 -7.90
N PRO A 38 -1.60 10.31 -6.75
CA PRO A 38 -3.00 9.89 -6.69
C PRO A 38 -3.89 10.87 -7.46
N ASN A 39 -4.92 10.32 -8.11
CA ASN A 39 -5.94 11.14 -8.78
C ASN A 39 -7.01 11.60 -7.77
N GLU A 40 -7.97 12.41 -8.25
CA GLU A 40 -9.02 12.95 -7.37
C GLU A 40 -9.85 11.85 -6.71
N ARG A 41 -10.18 10.80 -7.45
CA ARG A 41 -10.96 9.68 -6.91
C ARG A 41 -10.20 8.99 -5.77
N GLU A 42 -8.91 8.77 -5.97
CA GLU A 42 -8.05 8.12 -4.98
C GLU A 42 -7.88 9.01 -3.75
N LEU A 43 -7.66 10.31 -3.95
CA LEU A 43 -7.53 11.26 -2.84
C LEU A 43 -8.81 11.33 -2.00
N ALA A 44 -9.97 11.14 -2.61
CA ALA A 44 -11.25 11.18 -1.91
C ALA A 44 -11.40 10.03 -0.90
N THR A 45 -10.56 8.98 -0.97
CA THR A 45 -10.59 7.89 -0.01
C THR A 45 -9.89 8.23 1.31
N MET A 46 -9.13 9.33 1.35
CA MET A 46 -8.38 9.72 2.55
C MET A 46 -9.31 10.22 3.65
N SER A 47 -9.04 9.77 4.87
CA SER A 47 -9.71 10.28 6.07
C SER A 47 -9.11 11.61 6.53
N ASN A 48 -7.86 11.92 6.15
CA ASN A 48 -7.18 13.16 6.50
C ASN A 48 -6.80 13.92 5.24
N PRO A 49 -7.57 14.94 4.83
CA PRO A 49 -7.32 15.67 3.59
C PRO A 49 -6.02 16.49 3.59
N CYS A 50 -5.43 16.73 4.76
CA CYS A 50 -4.16 17.45 4.87
C CYS A 50 -2.93 16.56 4.79
N GLY A 51 -3.12 15.23 4.79
CA GLY A 51 -2.04 14.27 4.71
C GLY A 51 -1.69 13.90 3.27
N GLU A 52 -0.68 13.04 3.15
CA GLU A 52 -0.27 12.47 1.88
C GLU A 52 -0.86 11.06 1.75
N LEU A 53 -1.39 10.72 0.59
CA LEU A 53 -1.84 9.35 0.30
C LEU A 53 -0.65 8.57 -0.26
N LEU A 54 -0.10 7.69 0.56
CA LEU A 54 1.10 6.91 0.22
C LEU A 54 0.78 5.63 -0.55
N GLY A 55 -0.36 5.02 -0.24
CA GLY A 55 -0.81 3.81 -0.90
C GLY A 55 -2.32 3.64 -0.78
N LEU A 56 -2.87 2.73 -1.56
CA LEU A 56 -4.29 2.46 -1.56
C LEU A 56 -4.55 1.00 -1.95
N TYR A 57 -5.24 0.28 -1.08
CA TYR A 57 -5.77 -1.05 -1.41
C TYR A 57 -7.14 -0.89 -2.07
N GLU A 58 -7.31 -1.54 -3.20
CA GLU A 58 -8.58 -1.61 -3.90
C GLU A 58 -8.93 -3.08 -4.17
N GLY A 59 -10.15 -3.47 -3.83
CA GLY A 59 -10.61 -4.83 -3.96
C GLY A 59 -11.72 -5.10 -2.97
N ILE A 60 -11.98 -6.39 -2.73
CA ILE A 60 -12.97 -6.80 -1.74
C ILE A 60 -12.22 -7.44 -0.57
N PRO A 61 -12.22 -6.81 0.63
CA PRO A 61 -11.56 -7.39 1.79
C PRO A 61 -12.04 -8.82 2.06
N VAL A 62 -11.15 -9.65 2.55
CA VAL A 62 -11.42 -11.08 2.77
C VAL A 62 -12.63 -11.30 3.69
N THR A 63 -12.86 -10.39 4.65
CA THR A 63 -14.00 -10.43 5.57
C THR A 63 -15.35 -10.18 4.89
N LYS A 64 -15.34 -9.60 3.70
CA LYS A 64 -16.56 -9.26 2.95
C LYS A 64 -16.81 -10.18 1.76
N ARG A 65 -15.94 -11.16 1.54
CA ARG A 65 -16.09 -12.12 0.45
C ARG A 65 -17.13 -13.16 0.82
N THR A 66 -17.97 -13.50 -0.15
CA THR A 66 -19.00 -14.54 0.01
C THR A 66 -18.68 -15.71 -0.90
N THR A 67 -19.37 -16.84 -0.71
CA THR A 67 -19.20 -18.01 -1.56
C THR A 67 -19.58 -17.76 -3.01
N GLY A 68 -20.39 -16.74 -3.28
CA GLY A 68 -20.77 -16.35 -4.64
C GLY A 68 -19.79 -15.42 -5.32
N TYR A 69 -18.74 -14.97 -4.63
CA TYR A 69 -17.75 -14.06 -5.21
C TYR A 69 -16.88 -14.82 -6.21
N SER A 70 -16.87 -14.36 -7.45
CA SER A 70 -16.18 -15.03 -8.55
C SER A 70 -14.77 -14.53 -8.79
N GLY A 71 -14.29 -13.56 -8.03
CA GLY A 71 -12.94 -13.04 -8.20
C GLY A 71 -12.72 -12.25 -9.49
N VAL A 72 -13.77 -11.63 -10.00
CA VAL A 72 -13.72 -10.89 -11.27
C VAL A 72 -12.78 -9.70 -11.21
N MET A 73 -12.65 -9.06 -10.04
CA MET A 73 -11.77 -7.91 -9.82
C MET A 73 -10.57 -8.35 -9.00
N PRO A 74 -9.35 -8.31 -9.55
CA PRO A 74 -8.16 -8.62 -8.74
C PRO A 74 -7.96 -7.55 -7.68
N ASP A 75 -7.48 -7.97 -6.51
CA ASP A 75 -7.08 -7.03 -5.46
C ASP A 75 -5.78 -6.34 -5.88
N VAL A 76 -5.69 -5.04 -5.64
CA VAL A 76 -4.55 -4.23 -6.03
C VAL A 76 -4.17 -3.29 -4.90
N ILE A 77 -2.87 -3.20 -4.64
CA ILE A 77 -2.30 -2.15 -3.79
C ILE A 77 -1.54 -1.20 -4.73
N THR A 78 -1.94 0.05 -4.75
CA THR A 78 -1.25 1.10 -5.50
C THR A 78 -0.33 1.86 -4.56
N LEU A 79 0.92 2.06 -4.96
CA LEU A 79 1.91 2.84 -4.22
C LEU A 79 2.20 4.11 -5.01
N PHE A 80 2.18 5.25 -4.31
CA PHE A 80 2.33 6.56 -4.95
C PHE A 80 3.73 7.10 -4.69
N LYS A 81 4.51 7.25 -5.76
CA LYS A 81 5.91 7.67 -5.68
C LYS A 81 6.07 9.10 -5.18
N GLY A 82 5.29 10.05 -5.73
CA GLY A 82 5.39 11.46 -5.36
C GLY A 82 5.21 11.70 -3.87
N PRO A 83 4.14 11.17 -3.26
CA PRO A 83 3.97 11.26 -1.81
C PRO A 83 5.14 10.69 -1.02
N HIS A 84 5.70 9.55 -1.43
CA HIS A 84 6.89 8.98 -0.77
C HIS A 84 8.11 9.91 -0.87
N GLU A 85 8.30 10.52 -2.04
CA GLU A 85 9.39 11.49 -2.22
C GLU A 85 9.25 12.68 -1.27
N ARG A 86 8.03 13.15 -1.04
CA ARG A 86 7.79 14.33 -0.21
C ARG A 86 7.99 14.05 1.28
N VAL A 87 7.70 12.83 1.74
CA VAL A 87 7.79 12.51 3.18
C VAL A 87 9.10 11.85 3.58
N CYS A 88 9.93 11.43 2.62
CA CYS A 88 11.21 10.76 2.91
C CYS A 88 12.38 11.62 2.48
N SER A 89 13.48 11.52 3.23
CA SER A 89 14.72 12.25 2.95
C SER A 89 15.91 11.35 2.61
N THR A 90 15.85 10.07 2.97
CA THR A 90 16.93 9.11 2.74
C THR A 90 16.39 7.80 2.19
N GLN A 91 17.29 6.99 1.64
CA GLN A 91 16.94 5.65 1.14
C GLN A 91 16.42 4.75 2.27
N ALA A 92 17.00 4.87 3.46
CA ALA A 92 16.55 4.08 4.61
C ALA A 92 15.12 4.46 5.02
N GLU A 93 14.82 5.77 5.06
CA GLU A 93 13.48 6.25 5.35
C GLU A 93 12.49 5.80 4.29
N LEU A 94 12.89 5.81 3.01
CA LEU A 94 12.06 5.36 1.92
C LEU A 94 11.63 3.91 2.10
N ARG A 95 12.59 3.01 2.38
CA ARG A 95 12.29 1.60 2.58
C ARG A 95 11.37 1.38 3.79
N GLN A 96 11.65 2.08 4.90
CA GLN A 96 10.80 2.00 6.09
C GLN A 96 9.37 2.47 5.80
N ARG A 97 9.23 3.55 5.04
CA ARG A 97 7.92 4.09 4.70
C ARG A 97 7.16 3.17 3.74
N ILE A 98 7.84 2.64 2.73
CA ILE A 98 7.23 1.68 1.81
C ILE A 98 6.73 0.45 2.59
N ARG A 99 7.56 -0.08 3.50
CA ARG A 99 7.17 -1.21 4.33
C ARG A 99 5.92 -0.91 5.13
N LYS A 100 5.89 0.24 5.78
CA LYS A 100 4.73 0.66 6.58
C LYS A 100 3.48 0.81 5.71
N THR A 101 3.63 1.42 4.53
CA THR A 101 2.52 1.58 3.58
C THR A 101 1.96 0.23 3.15
N VAL A 102 2.83 -0.69 2.73
CA VAL A 102 2.41 -2.02 2.28
C VAL A 102 1.70 -2.78 3.40
N LEU A 103 2.26 -2.77 4.61
CA LEU A 103 1.65 -3.46 5.75
C LEU A 103 0.29 -2.86 6.11
N HIS A 104 0.16 -1.54 6.03
CA HIS A 104 -1.10 -0.85 6.27
C HIS A 104 -2.16 -1.29 5.25
N GLU A 105 -1.82 -1.34 3.97
CA GLU A 105 -2.75 -1.74 2.93
C GLU A 105 -3.08 -3.24 3.00
N ILE A 106 -2.13 -4.08 3.39
CA ILE A 106 -2.42 -5.49 3.68
C ILE A 106 -3.44 -5.59 4.83
N GLY A 107 -3.35 -4.70 5.82
CA GLY A 107 -4.35 -4.63 6.89
C GLY A 107 -5.75 -4.37 6.36
N HIS A 108 -5.90 -3.49 5.38
CA HIS A 108 -7.18 -3.26 4.72
C HIS A 108 -7.67 -4.49 3.96
N PHE A 109 -6.78 -5.24 3.34
CA PHE A 109 -7.13 -6.52 2.72
C PHE A 109 -7.78 -7.47 3.74
N PHE A 110 -7.32 -7.46 4.99
CA PHE A 110 -7.91 -8.25 6.06
C PHE A 110 -9.18 -7.63 6.65
N GLY A 111 -9.58 -6.45 6.19
CA GLY A 111 -10.80 -5.79 6.63
C GLY A 111 -10.64 -4.84 7.82
N PHE A 112 -9.41 -4.54 8.24
CA PHE A 112 -9.15 -3.57 9.30
C PHE A 112 -9.26 -2.14 8.74
N ASP A 113 -9.83 -1.23 9.54
CA ASP A 113 -9.93 0.18 9.14
C ASP A 113 -8.68 0.97 9.61
N ASP A 114 -8.60 2.23 9.17
CA ASP A 114 -7.46 3.10 9.50
C ASP A 114 -7.29 3.28 11.01
N GLU A 115 -8.39 3.44 11.74
CA GLU A 115 -8.35 3.63 13.18
C GLU A 115 -7.72 2.43 13.88
N TYR A 116 -8.15 1.22 13.52
CA TYR A 116 -7.59 -0.02 14.08
C TYR A 116 -6.10 -0.12 13.77
N LEU A 117 -5.73 0.11 12.49
CA LEU A 117 -4.34 -0.02 12.06
C LEU A 117 -3.43 0.99 12.76
N HIS A 118 -3.85 2.25 12.86
CA HIS A 118 -3.07 3.27 13.55
C HIS A 118 -2.89 2.96 15.04
N SER A 119 -3.95 2.45 15.69
CA SER A 119 -3.87 2.09 17.11
C SER A 119 -2.93 0.91 17.38
N HIS A 120 -2.65 0.09 16.37
CA HIS A 120 -1.75 -1.07 16.47
C HIS A 120 -0.37 -0.80 15.84
N GLY A 121 -0.06 0.44 15.48
CA GLY A 121 1.26 0.81 14.96
C GLY A 121 1.49 0.63 13.46
N TYR A 122 0.42 0.47 12.70
CA TYR A 122 0.52 0.28 11.23
C TYR A 122 0.06 1.50 10.41
#